data_3cc194a8ca3127796bc0c37e29f50e68
#
_entry.id   3cc194a8ca3127796bc0c37e29f50e68
#
_cell.length_a   1.000
_cell.length_b   1.000
_cell.length_c   1.000
_cell.angle_alpha   90.00
_cell.angle_beta   90.00
_cell.angle_gamma   90.00
#
_symmetry.space_group_name_H-M   'P 1'
#
loop_
_entity.id
_entity.type
_entity.pdbx_description
1 polymer ?
#
loop_
_entity_poly.entity_id
_entity_poly.type
_entity_poly.pdbx_seq_one_letter_code
_entity_poly.pdbx_strand_id
1 'polypeptide(L)'
;MISIKQIYEKDIELCYELDSNSISLWSKNQWTNEFKKEGIEVFGILLANSVIGICVTQLVLDEAQINYFVVNKRYRKRGFGSYLMNYLLNRCKKQNIKKILLEVSHKNIIASKFYKNFDFSTVGIRRNYYKDGSDALLKEKKFTTK
;
A
#
# COMPACT_ATOMS: atom_id res chain seq x y z
N MET A 1 7.08 -0.51 -21.05
CA MET A 1 7.22 -1.81 -20.36
C MET A 1 7.04 -1.64 -18.87
N ILE A 2 6.21 -2.48 -18.26
CA ILE A 2 5.90 -2.42 -16.84
C ILE A 2 6.74 -3.43 -16.09
N SER A 3 7.31 -3.04 -14.96
CA SER A 3 8.03 -3.93 -14.08
C SER A 3 7.78 -3.57 -12.61
N ILE A 4 8.06 -4.50 -11.71
CA ILE A 4 8.00 -4.25 -10.28
C ILE A 4 9.37 -4.57 -9.70
N LYS A 5 9.86 -3.69 -8.84
CA LYS A 5 11.10 -3.95 -8.11
C LYS A 5 10.96 -3.59 -6.64
N GLN A 6 11.75 -4.25 -5.82
CA GLN A 6 11.84 -3.90 -4.42
C GLN A 6 12.64 -2.61 -4.26
N ILE A 7 12.15 -1.72 -3.41
CA ILE A 7 12.79 -0.44 -3.12
C ILE A 7 13.41 -0.53 -1.72
N TYR A 8 14.66 -0.06 -1.60
CA TYR A 8 15.41 -0.10 -0.35
C TYR A 8 15.64 1.31 0.17
N GLU A 9 16.10 1.42 1.41
CA GLU A 9 16.30 2.70 2.09
C GLU A 9 17.18 3.66 1.28
N LYS A 10 18.16 3.14 0.54
CA LYS A 10 19.04 3.97 -0.30
C LYS A 10 18.28 4.75 -1.38
N ASP A 11 17.08 4.29 -1.75
CA ASP A 11 16.26 4.90 -2.80
C ASP A 11 15.09 5.70 -2.22
N ILE A 12 15.21 6.12 -0.98
CA ILE A 12 14.12 6.81 -0.25
C ILE A 12 13.65 8.08 -0.96
N GLU A 13 14.54 8.75 -1.70
CA GLU A 13 14.17 9.95 -2.45
C GLU A 13 13.09 9.67 -3.49
N LEU A 14 13.13 8.50 -4.14
CA LEU A 14 12.11 8.10 -5.10
C LEU A 14 10.74 8.01 -4.44
N CYS A 15 10.70 7.46 -3.23
CA CYS A 15 9.45 7.33 -2.47
C CYS A 15 8.92 8.71 -2.06
N TYR A 16 9.78 9.55 -1.53
CA TYR A 16 9.40 10.88 -1.08
C TYR A 16 8.89 11.74 -2.26
N GLU A 17 9.58 11.72 -3.39
CA GLU A 17 9.16 12.49 -4.57
C GLU A 17 7.81 12.02 -5.10
N LEU A 18 7.61 10.71 -5.20
CA LEU A 18 6.33 10.17 -5.65
C LEU A 18 5.21 10.57 -4.71
N ASP A 19 5.43 10.43 -3.40
CA ASP A 19 4.46 10.79 -2.37
C ASP A 19 4.13 12.28 -2.43
N SER A 20 5.15 13.15 -2.52
CA SER A 20 4.96 14.60 -2.57
C SER A 20 4.12 15.04 -3.77
N ASN A 21 4.24 14.35 -4.89
CA ASN A 21 3.50 14.64 -6.10
C ASN A 21 2.15 13.92 -6.18
N SER A 22 1.79 13.18 -5.16
CA SER A 22 0.54 12.39 -5.12
C SER A 22 -0.30 12.77 -3.92
N ILE A 23 -0.10 12.09 -2.79
CA ILE A 23 -0.90 12.30 -1.57
C ILE A 23 -0.18 13.21 -0.57
N SER A 24 1.15 13.24 -0.62
CA SER A 24 2.01 13.97 0.31
C SER A 24 1.72 13.57 1.77
N LEU A 25 1.70 12.25 2.01
CA LEU A 25 1.32 11.70 3.30
C LEU A 25 2.45 11.77 4.33
N TRP A 26 3.68 11.49 3.91
CA TRP A 26 4.81 11.35 4.82
C TRP A 26 5.93 12.34 4.51
N SER A 27 6.53 12.89 5.58
CA SER A 27 7.76 13.67 5.46
C SER A 27 8.94 12.74 5.15
N LYS A 28 10.09 13.31 4.81
CA LYS A 28 11.32 12.53 4.61
C LYS A 28 11.66 11.71 5.86
N ASN A 29 11.54 12.31 7.05
CA ASN A 29 11.82 11.61 8.30
C ASN A 29 10.86 10.45 8.51
N GLN A 30 9.58 10.63 8.18
CA GLN A 30 8.59 9.55 8.29
C GLN A 30 8.93 8.42 7.32
N TRP A 31 9.35 8.73 6.10
CA TRP A 31 9.81 7.71 5.14
C TRP A 31 11.03 6.96 5.67
N THR A 32 12.01 7.69 6.20
CA THR A 32 13.22 7.08 6.80
C THR A 32 12.85 6.14 7.94
N ASN A 33 11.94 6.58 8.82
CA ASN A 33 11.51 5.78 9.96
C ASN A 33 10.74 4.53 9.51
N GLU A 34 9.98 4.64 8.42
CA GLU A 34 9.23 3.51 7.89
C GLU A 34 10.16 2.40 7.42
N PHE A 35 11.21 2.75 6.68
CA PHE A 35 12.20 1.76 6.20
C PHE A 35 12.93 1.03 7.33
N LYS A 36 12.98 1.62 8.51
CA LYS A 36 13.67 1.02 9.68
C LYS A 36 12.81 0.05 10.48
N LYS A 37 11.51 -0.01 10.20
CA LYS A 37 10.62 -0.92 10.91
C LYS A 37 10.94 -2.36 10.54
N GLU A 38 10.84 -3.26 11.53
CA GLU A 38 11.02 -4.68 11.30
C GLU A 38 9.92 -5.21 10.40
N GLY A 39 10.29 -6.03 9.43
CA GLY A 39 9.34 -6.66 8.52
C GLY A 39 8.88 -5.79 7.37
N ILE A 40 9.45 -4.60 7.20
CA ILE A 40 9.07 -3.70 6.10
C ILE A 40 9.58 -4.22 4.76
N GLU A 41 8.69 -4.25 3.77
CA GLU A 41 9.02 -4.47 2.37
C GLU A 41 8.34 -3.38 1.55
N VAL A 42 9.09 -2.74 0.67
CA VAL A 42 8.60 -1.68 -0.20
C VAL A 42 8.78 -2.11 -1.64
N PHE A 43 7.70 -2.02 -2.43
CA PHE A 43 7.72 -2.37 -3.85
C PHE A 43 7.27 -1.17 -4.67
N GLY A 44 7.99 -0.95 -5.77
CA GLY A 44 7.61 0.07 -6.75
C GLY A 44 7.17 -0.56 -8.05
N ILE A 45 6.14 0.02 -8.67
CA ILE A 45 5.79 -0.30 -10.05
C ILE A 45 6.42 0.76 -10.95
N LEU A 46 7.12 0.30 -11.99
CA LEU A 46 7.87 1.14 -12.91
C LEU A 46 7.29 1.09 -14.30
N LEU A 47 7.24 2.23 -14.92
CA LEU A 47 6.94 2.35 -16.35
C LEU A 47 8.13 3.03 -17.00
N ALA A 48 8.79 2.34 -17.95
CA ALA A 48 9.98 2.87 -18.63
C ALA A 48 11.03 3.40 -17.64
N ASN A 49 11.30 2.61 -16.59
CA ASN A 49 12.29 2.89 -15.53
C ASN A 49 11.92 4.04 -14.57
N SER A 50 10.72 4.60 -14.69
CA SER A 50 10.22 5.61 -13.73
C SER A 50 9.28 4.96 -12.74
N VAL A 51 9.48 5.22 -11.45
CA VAL A 51 8.58 4.73 -10.40
C VAL A 51 7.28 5.52 -10.46
N ILE A 52 6.17 4.84 -10.75
CA ILE A 52 4.85 5.47 -10.87
C ILE A 52 3.88 5.06 -9.77
N GLY A 53 4.26 4.10 -8.94
CA GLY A 53 3.46 3.68 -7.80
C GLY A 53 4.31 2.97 -6.77
N ILE A 54 3.85 2.96 -5.52
CA ILE A 54 4.57 2.36 -4.40
C ILE A 54 3.59 1.65 -3.48
N CYS A 55 4.00 0.50 -2.99
CA CYS A 55 3.31 -0.23 -1.94
C CYS A 55 4.28 -0.49 -0.79
N VAL A 56 3.92 -0.05 0.41
CA VAL A 56 4.69 -0.31 1.63
C VAL A 56 3.93 -1.33 2.45
N THR A 57 4.57 -2.46 2.72
CA THR A 57 3.99 -3.52 3.53
C THR A 57 4.85 -3.81 4.75
N GLN A 58 4.23 -4.28 5.79
CA GLN A 58 4.91 -4.74 6.99
C GLN A 58 4.44 -6.15 7.30
N LEU A 59 5.39 -7.08 7.42
CA LEU A 59 5.11 -8.48 7.73
C LEU A 59 5.30 -8.69 9.22
N VAL A 60 4.27 -9.23 9.88
CA VAL A 60 4.32 -9.59 11.30
C VAL A 60 3.76 -10.99 11.41
N LEU A 61 4.64 -11.97 11.66
CA LEU A 61 4.28 -13.38 11.68
C LEU A 61 3.65 -13.81 10.37
N ASP A 62 2.40 -14.26 10.39
CA ASP A 62 1.67 -14.71 9.20
C ASP A 62 0.68 -13.67 8.67
N GLU A 63 0.84 -12.40 9.05
CA GLU A 63 -0.01 -11.30 8.60
C GLU A 63 0.82 -10.24 7.89
N ALA A 64 0.22 -9.62 6.88
CA ALA A 64 0.80 -8.46 6.21
C ALA A 64 -0.09 -7.25 6.44
N GLN A 65 0.52 -6.10 6.65
CA GLN A 65 -0.20 -4.84 6.76
C GLN A 65 0.25 -3.94 5.62
N ILE A 66 -0.70 -3.34 4.91
CA ILE A 66 -0.39 -2.31 3.93
C ILE A 66 -0.34 -0.99 4.67
N ASN A 67 0.86 -0.40 4.77
CA ASN A 67 1.06 0.89 5.43
C ASN A 67 0.88 2.05 4.46
N TYR A 68 1.12 1.82 3.18
CA TYR A 68 0.94 2.84 2.15
C TYR A 68 0.77 2.16 0.80
N PHE A 69 -0.14 2.69 0.00
CA PHE A 69 -0.40 2.21 -1.35
C PHE A 69 -0.80 3.40 -2.21
N VAL A 70 0.00 3.75 -3.19
CA VAL A 70 -0.25 4.93 -4.02
C VAL A 70 0.20 4.69 -5.45
N VAL A 71 -0.58 5.22 -6.40
CA VAL A 71 -0.19 5.37 -7.80
C VAL A 71 -0.23 6.85 -8.13
N ASN A 72 0.81 7.34 -8.81
CA ASN A 72 0.90 8.73 -9.22
C ASN A 72 -0.38 9.13 -9.98
N LYS A 73 -0.92 10.30 -9.67
CA LYS A 73 -2.17 10.82 -10.24
C LYS A 73 -2.21 10.73 -11.77
N ARG A 74 -1.09 10.97 -12.44
CA ARG A 74 -1.00 10.96 -13.90
C ARG A 74 -1.24 9.59 -14.52
N TYR A 75 -1.09 8.54 -13.72
CA TYR A 75 -1.15 7.15 -14.17
C TYR A 75 -2.34 6.38 -13.61
N ARG A 76 -3.26 7.05 -12.93
CA ARG A 76 -4.45 6.42 -12.36
C ARG A 76 -5.43 6.00 -13.44
N LYS A 77 -6.31 5.05 -13.12
CA LYS A 77 -7.35 4.51 -14.01
C LYS A 77 -6.79 3.80 -15.26
N ARG A 78 -5.55 3.31 -15.17
CA ARG A 78 -4.90 2.57 -16.26
C ARG A 78 -4.53 1.14 -15.85
N GLY A 79 -4.99 0.68 -14.70
CA GLY A 79 -4.72 -0.68 -14.23
C GLY A 79 -3.41 -0.87 -13.49
N PHE A 80 -2.61 0.17 -13.28
CA PHE A 80 -1.32 0.04 -12.58
C PHE A 80 -1.48 -0.33 -11.12
N GLY A 81 -2.48 0.24 -10.44
CA GLY A 81 -2.78 -0.12 -9.06
C GLY A 81 -3.17 -1.58 -8.94
N SER A 82 -3.98 -2.08 -9.86
CA SER A 82 -4.37 -3.50 -9.88
C SER A 82 -3.18 -4.40 -10.15
N TYR A 83 -2.28 -3.99 -11.03
CA TYR A 83 -1.06 -4.74 -11.32
C TYR A 83 -0.20 -4.87 -10.06
N LEU A 84 -0.01 -3.77 -9.34
CA LEU A 84 0.77 -3.75 -8.10
C LEU A 84 0.10 -4.58 -7.00
N MET A 85 -1.22 -4.46 -6.85
CA MET A 85 -1.96 -5.26 -5.87
C MET A 85 -1.88 -6.75 -6.17
N ASN A 86 -2.03 -7.14 -7.42
CA ASN A 86 -1.92 -8.56 -7.80
C ASN A 86 -0.52 -9.11 -7.51
N TYR A 87 0.51 -8.31 -7.72
CA TYR A 87 1.87 -8.70 -7.34
C TYR A 87 1.97 -8.94 -5.83
N LEU A 88 1.44 -8.03 -5.04
CA LEU A 88 1.43 -8.16 -3.57
C LEU A 88 0.68 -9.42 -3.13
N LEU A 89 -0.50 -9.65 -3.69
CA LEU A 89 -1.31 -10.83 -3.32
C LEU A 89 -0.58 -12.13 -3.65
N ASN A 90 0.05 -12.21 -4.81
CA ASN A 90 0.82 -13.39 -5.20
C ASN A 90 2.01 -13.61 -4.28
N ARG A 91 2.70 -12.54 -3.90
CA ARG A 91 3.82 -12.62 -2.98
C ARG A 91 3.38 -13.11 -1.60
N CYS A 92 2.26 -12.58 -1.10
CA CYS A 92 1.71 -13.02 0.18
C CYS A 92 1.35 -14.51 0.17
N LYS A 93 0.76 -14.99 -0.91
CA LYS A 93 0.44 -16.41 -1.05
C LYS A 93 1.68 -17.28 -1.00
N LYS A 94 2.76 -16.86 -1.69
CA LYS A 94 4.03 -17.59 -1.68
C LYS A 94 4.69 -17.62 -0.30
N GLN A 95 4.47 -16.60 0.50
CA GLN A 95 5.02 -16.49 1.86
C GLN A 95 4.10 -17.08 2.92
N ASN A 96 3.00 -17.73 2.51
CA ASN A 96 2.02 -18.33 3.42
C ASN A 96 1.39 -17.31 4.38
N ILE A 97 1.20 -16.08 3.91
CA ILE A 97 0.50 -15.03 4.67
C ILE A 97 -0.98 -15.40 4.74
N LYS A 98 -1.56 -15.32 5.93
CA LYS A 98 -2.95 -15.69 6.15
C LYS A 98 -3.92 -14.57 5.88
N LYS A 99 -3.52 -13.33 6.16
CA LYS A 99 -4.39 -12.18 5.91
C LYS A 99 -3.59 -10.90 5.71
N ILE A 100 -4.21 -9.95 5.01
CA ILE A 100 -3.69 -8.60 4.80
C ILE A 100 -4.64 -7.62 5.47
N LEU A 101 -4.06 -6.66 6.20
CA LEU A 101 -4.79 -5.61 6.90
C LEU A 101 -4.39 -4.25 6.34
N LEU A 102 -5.33 -3.31 6.34
CA LEU A 102 -5.05 -1.92 6.01
C LEU A 102 -6.06 -0.99 6.68
N GLU A 103 -5.70 0.28 6.73
CA GLU A 103 -6.61 1.34 7.19
C GLU A 103 -6.80 2.34 6.05
N VAL A 104 -8.04 2.81 5.87
CA VAL A 104 -8.37 3.80 4.85
C VAL A 104 -9.43 4.74 5.40
N SER A 105 -9.35 6.03 5.05
CA SER A 105 -10.37 6.99 5.45
C SER A 105 -11.72 6.62 4.84
N HIS A 106 -12.79 6.73 5.65
CA HIS A 106 -14.14 6.50 5.16
C HIS A 106 -14.52 7.47 4.04
N LYS A 107 -13.85 8.62 3.96
CA LYS A 107 -14.06 9.62 2.90
C LYS A 107 -13.44 9.22 1.57
N ASN A 108 -12.47 8.31 1.58
CA ASN A 108 -11.77 7.88 0.37
C ASN A 108 -12.55 6.77 -0.33
N ILE A 109 -13.61 7.18 -1.04
CA ILE A 109 -14.53 6.24 -1.70
C ILE A 109 -13.82 5.48 -2.83
N ILE A 110 -12.94 6.13 -3.56
CA ILE A 110 -12.19 5.50 -4.67
C ILE A 110 -11.33 4.36 -4.14
N ALA A 111 -10.56 4.60 -3.08
CA ALA A 111 -9.73 3.57 -2.47
C ALA A 111 -10.57 2.44 -1.89
N SER A 112 -11.69 2.77 -1.24
CA SER A 112 -12.58 1.76 -0.66
C SER A 112 -13.15 0.84 -1.74
N LYS A 113 -13.53 1.38 -2.90
CA LYS A 113 -13.98 0.56 -4.03
C LYS A 113 -12.86 -0.32 -4.58
N PHE A 114 -11.67 0.24 -4.68
CA PHE A 114 -10.49 -0.49 -5.16
C PHE A 114 -10.23 -1.71 -4.27
N TYR A 115 -10.20 -1.52 -2.95
CA TYR A 115 -9.96 -2.62 -2.02
C TYR A 115 -11.10 -3.63 -2.02
N LYS A 116 -12.34 -3.17 -2.14
CA LYS A 116 -13.50 -4.07 -2.24
C LYS A 116 -13.39 -4.99 -3.45
N ASN A 117 -12.90 -4.47 -4.57
CA ASN A 117 -12.72 -5.27 -5.79
C ASN A 117 -11.67 -6.37 -5.63
N PHE A 118 -10.80 -6.25 -4.63
CA PHE A 118 -9.83 -7.28 -4.27
C PHE A 118 -10.26 -8.12 -3.07
N ASP A 119 -11.56 -8.09 -2.74
CA ASP A 119 -12.17 -8.88 -1.68
C ASP A 119 -11.73 -8.50 -0.26
N PHE A 120 -11.34 -7.23 -0.07
CA PHE A 120 -11.18 -6.69 1.27
C PHE A 120 -12.54 -6.36 1.85
N SER A 121 -12.76 -6.69 3.12
CA SER A 121 -13.97 -6.35 3.85
C SER A 121 -13.66 -5.47 5.05
N THR A 122 -14.63 -4.65 5.45
CA THR A 122 -14.48 -3.79 6.63
C THR A 122 -14.72 -4.61 7.89
N VAL A 123 -13.74 -4.61 8.81
CA VAL A 123 -13.81 -5.38 10.05
C VAL A 123 -13.77 -4.51 11.29
N GLY A 124 -13.60 -3.21 11.14
CA GLY A 124 -13.59 -2.29 12.27
C GLY A 124 -13.55 -0.84 11.84
N ILE A 125 -13.73 0.05 12.79
CA ILE A 125 -13.72 1.50 12.57
C ILE A 125 -12.97 2.15 13.72
N ARG A 126 -12.06 3.08 13.40
CA ARG A 126 -11.44 3.98 14.38
C ARG A 126 -12.03 5.36 14.19
N ARG A 127 -12.82 5.81 15.15
CA ARG A 127 -13.52 7.09 15.07
C ARG A 127 -12.53 8.26 15.21
N ASN A 128 -12.74 9.29 14.38
CA ASN A 128 -11.96 10.54 14.43
C ASN A 128 -10.45 10.29 14.39
N TYR A 129 -10.03 9.37 13.56
CA TYR A 129 -8.65 8.90 13.54
C TYR A 129 -7.70 9.86 12.82
N TYR A 130 -8.16 10.45 11.71
CA TYR A 130 -7.34 11.34 10.88
C TYR A 130 -7.46 12.79 11.36
N LYS A 131 -6.49 13.63 10.95
CA LYS A 131 -6.45 15.04 11.37
C LYS A 131 -7.69 15.82 10.95
N ASP A 132 -8.32 15.45 9.84
CA ASP A 132 -9.53 16.09 9.35
C ASP A 132 -10.81 15.63 10.07
N GLY A 133 -10.65 14.78 11.09
CA GLY A 133 -11.77 14.23 11.85
C GLY A 133 -12.41 13.00 11.21
N SER A 134 -11.94 12.55 10.05
CA SER A 134 -12.53 11.38 9.40
C SER A 134 -12.17 10.09 10.12
N ASP A 135 -13.07 9.11 10.00
CA ASP A 135 -12.87 7.79 10.58
C ASP A 135 -11.95 6.95 9.70
N ALA A 136 -11.18 6.07 10.33
CA ALA A 136 -10.44 5.05 9.61
C ALA A 136 -11.27 3.77 9.55
N LEU A 137 -11.42 3.23 8.35
CA LEU A 137 -12.01 1.91 8.16
C LEU A 137 -10.89 0.88 8.19
N LEU A 138 -11.02 -0.12 9.05
CA LEU A 138 -10.08 -1.25 9.11
C LEU A 138 -10.56 -2.29 8.13
N LYS A 139 -9.72 -2.61 7.15
CA LYS A 139 -10.07 -3.58 6.11
C LYS A 139 -9.16 -4.78 6.17
N GLU A 140 -9.70 -5.92 5.80
CA GLU A 140 -9.04 -7.21 5.89
C GLU A 140 -9.34 -8.05 4.66
N LYS A 141 -8.32 -8.72 4.15
CA LYS A 141 -8.47 -9.79 3.16
C LYS A 141 -7.85 -11.05 3.72
N LYS A 142 -8.65 -12.10 3.82
CA LYS A 142 -8.18 -13.42 4.24
C LYS A 142 -7.85 -14.28 3.03
N PHE A 143 -6.76 -15.03 3.12
CA PHE A 143 -6.44 -16.04 2.13
C PHE A 143 -7.02 -17.37 2.59
N THR A 144 -7.73 -18.04 1.67
CA THR A 144 -8.25 -19.38 1.96
C THR A 144 -7.10 -20.38 1.86
N THR A 145 -6.94 -21.16 2.92
CA THR A 145 -6.03 -22.30 2.91
C THR A 145 -6.82 -23.57 2.66
N LYS A 146 -6.33 -24.38 1.77
CA LYS A 146 -6.88 -25.72 1.55
C LYS A 146 -5.96 -26.73 2.17
#